data_1ab4e55dfc8b365c78ef8ab973ac3653
#
_entry.id   1ab4e55dfc8b365c78ef8ab973ac3653
#
_cell.length_a   1.000
_cell.length_b   1.000
_cell.length_c   1.000
_cell.angle_alpha   90.00
_cell.angle_beta   90.00
_cell.angle_gamma   90.00
#
_symmetry.space_group_name_H-M   'P 1'
#
loop_
_entity.id
_entity.type
_entity.pdbx_description
1 polymer ?
#
loop_
_entity_poly.entity_id
_entity_poly.type
_entity_poly.pdbx_seq_one_letter_code
_entity_poly.pdbx_strand_id
1 'polypeptide(L)'
;MGDKPRMRVALIGIRGLPAHYGGSETAAQEIYPRLAARGHAAVVYCRRHSVDPDQQWFEGVRTVVLPSVNTKSLDTITATFLALLDVIVHDRADIIHIHGIGNAVLFPLFRVCGKRVVTAVDGMDWTRAKWNRAERAYLRLALYLAVKWADDVYVDSLEAQRLCRALYGRTFPLIAYGTQIRSGAGTEALRRHGLEPEKYFLFVGRLIPEKGVHYLIDAYRQVETEFPLVIVGDNPYHPEYVQQLRDAADERVLFVGTEFGEAFWQLCANCYVYVQPSEVEGTSPVVLSAMGCGRCVVVNGIQENVDAIGEAGLAFYRNDVDDLAGLLRELLANPAWVRRLGEAAQARAREHYDWDKITDQHEELFWSVLSGRQRGRAPRGPSNSTRDHGVSALS
;
A
#
# COMPACT_ATOMS: atom_id res chain seq x y z
N MET A 1 -20.82 30.90 -6.93
CA MET A 1 -20.06 29.81 -6.38
C MET A 1 -18.87 30.41 -5.65
N GLY A 2 -18.84 30.41 -4.31
CA GLY A 2 -17.70 30.94 -3.56
C GLY A 2 -16.45 30.15 -3.89
N ASP A 3 -15.35 30.87 -4.12
CA ASP A 3 -14.05 30.35 -4.44
C ASP A 3 -13.61 29.42 -3.28
N LYS A 4 -13.62 28.10 -3.49
CA LYS A 4 -13.13 27.18 -2.46
C LYS A 4 -11.65 27.48 -2.24
N PRO A 5 -11.18 27.57 -0.98
CA PRO A 5 -9.77 27.83 -0.72
C PRO A 5 -8.90 26.79 -1.41
N ARG A 6 -7.86 27.24 -2.11
CA ARG A 6 -6.93 26.41 -2.86
C ARG A 6 -5.70 26.12 -2.02
N MET A 7 -5.31 24.85 -1.90
CA MET A 7 -4.03 24.47 -1.28
C MET A 7 -2.98 24.15 -2.34
N ARG A 8 -1.71 24.32 -1.97
CA ARG A 8 -0.55 23.90 -2.77
C ARG A 8 0.11 22.73 -2.04
N VAL A 9 0.10 21.54 -2.64
CA VAL A 9 0.66 20.35 -2.04
C VAL A 9 1.72 19.71 -2.95
N ALA A 10 2.86 19.37 -2.38
CA ALA A 10 3.95 18.66 -3.07
C ALA A 10 4.13 17.27 -2.49
N LEU A 11 4.16 16.26 -3.36
CA LEU A 11 4.53 14.90 -3.00
C LEU A 11 6.00 14.64 -3.28
N ILE A 12 6.70 14.11 -2.28
CA ILE A 12 8.13 13.76 -2.34
C ILE A 12 8.31 12.34 -1.81
N GLY A 13 9.31 11.62 -2.30
CA GLY A 13 9.72 10.33 -1.75
C GLY A 13 9.30 9.11 -2.55
N ILE A 14 8.45 9.26 -3.56
CA ILE A 14 8.11 8.21 -4.54
C ILE A 14 9.09 8.22 -5.74
N ARG A 15 8.97 7.24 -6.62
CA ARG A 15 9.76 7.20 -7.86
C ARG A 15 9.25 8.19 -8.91
N GLY A 16 7.93 8.32 -9.03
CA GLY A 16 7.29 9.28 -9.93
C GLY A 16 5.97 8.81 -10.50
N LEU A 17 5.44 9.60 -11.44
CA LEU A 17 4.23 9.32 -12.20
C LEU A 17 4.57 9.30 -13.71
N PRO A 18 3.91 8.43 -14.52
CA PRO A 18 2.92 7.42 -14.12
C PRO A 18 3.51 6.33 -13.24
N ALA A 19 2.64 5.63 -12.49
CA ALA A 19 3.03 4.51 -11.67
C ALA A 19 3.39 3.30 -12.53
N HIS A 20 4.64 2.86 -12.46
CA HIS A 20 5.06 1.62 -13.12
C HIS A 20 5.01 0.43 -12.16
N TYR A 21 5.29 0.66 -10.87
CA TYR A 21 5.34 -0.40 -9.88
C TYR A 21 5.39 0.17 -8.45
N GLY A 22 4.51 -0.31 -7.58
CA GLY A 22 4.51 0.01 -6.14
C GLY A 22 3.21 0.65 -5.67
N GLY A 23 2.83 0.35 -4.43
CA GLY A 23 1.60 0.88 -3.81
C GLY A 23 1.61 2.40 -3.67
N SER A 24 2.76 2.97 -3.29
CA SER A 24 2.92 4.42 -3.10
C SER A 24 2.74 5.21 -4.39
N GLU A 25 3.29 4.69 -5.50
CA GLU A 25 3.16 5.29 -6.83
C GLU A 25 1.70 5.19 -7.32
N THR A 26 1.06 4.04 -7.11
CA THR A 26 -0.37 3.85 -7.44
C THR A 26 -1.24 4.80 -6.63
N ALA A 27 -1.01 4.94 -5.33
CA ALA A 27 -1.73 5.89 -4.49
C ALA A 27 -1.53 7.33 -4.97
N ALA A 28 -0.31 7.71 -5.32
CA ALA A 28 -0.03 9.03 -5.85
C ALA A 28 -0.77 9.29 -7.17
N GLN A 29 -0.78 8.31 -8.07
CA GLN A 29 -1.47 8.39 -9.37
C GLN A 29 -2.99 8.53 -9.22
N GLU A 30 -3.57 7.99 -8.17
CA GLU A 30 -5.01 8.07 -7.93
C GLU A 30 -5.39 9.35 -7.13
N ILE A 31 -4.62 9.71 -6.12
CA ILE A 31 -4.95 10.82 -5.21
C ILE A 31 -4.66 12.19 -5.84
N TYR A 32 -3.48 12.37 -6.43
CA TYR A 32 -3.03 13.71 -6.85
C TYR A 32 -3.79 14.28 -8.04
N PRO A 33 -4.16 13.50 -9.08
CA PRO A 33 -5.07 13.97 -10.12
C PRO A 33 -6.46 14.36 -9.58
N ARG A 34 -6.98 13.61 -8.59
CA ARG A 34 -8.25 13.95 -7.92
C ARG A 34 -8.15 15.26 -7.15
N LEU A 35 -7.05 15.52 -6.44
CA LEU A 35 -6.79 16.80 -5.79
C LEU A 35 -6.69 17.94 -6.83
N ALA A 36 -6.01 17.71 -7.95
CA ALA A 36 -5.91 18.70 -9.04
C ALA A 36 -7.29 18.99 -9.66
N ALA A 37 -8.11 17.97 -9.90
CA ALA A 37 -9.47 18.12 -10.41
C ALA A 37 -10.39 18.89 -9.44
N ARG A 38 -10.11 18.86 -8.12
CA ARG A 38 -10.80 19.65 -7.10
C ARG A 38 -10.32 21.10 -7.01
N GLY A 39 -9.35 21.49 -7.86
CA GLY A 39 -8.82 22.83 -7.97
C GLY A 39 -7.58 23.13 -7.13
N HIS A 40 -6.98 22.13 -6.47
CA HIS A 40 -5.73 22.29 -5.73
C HIS A 40 -4.52 22.32 -6.68
N ALA A 41 -3.44 22.97 -6.25
CA ALA A 41 -2.17 22.94 -6.97
C ALA A 41 -1.35 21.72 -6.48
N ALA A 42 -1.34 20.66 -7.27
CA ALA A 42 -0.63 19.43 -6.99
C ALA A 42 0.70 19.37 -7.76
N VAL A 43 1.79 19.06 -7.05
CA VAL A 43 3.13 18.85 -7.60
C VAL A 43 3.66 17.51 -7.13
N VAL A 44 4.21 16.72 -8.05
CA VAL A 44 4.86 15.43 -7.72
C VAL A 44 6.30 15.45 -8.17
N TYR A 45 7.21 15.18 -7.25
CA TYR A 45 8.63 15.07 -7.53
C TYR A 45 8.98 13.67 -7.98
N CYS A 46 9.54 13.55 -9.18
CA CYS A 46 9.87 12.31 -9.85
C CYS A 46 11.39 12.13 -9.96
N ARG A 47 11.84 10.88 -9.91
CA ARG A 47 13.26 10.53 -10.10
C ARG A 47 13.54 10.31 -11.58
N ARG A 48 14.57 10.97 -12.10
CA ARG A 48 14.92 10.98 -13.53
C ARG A 48 15.11 9.59 -14.14
N HIS A 49 15.60 8.64 -13.37
CA HIS A 49 15.82 7.27 -13.87
C HIS A 49 14.57 6.39 -13.85
N SER A 50 13.45 6.90 -13.34
CA SER A 50 12.20 6.15 -13.16
C SER A 50 11.04 6.62 -14.03
N VAL A 51 11.16 7.78 -14.66
CA VAL A 51 10.13 8.39 -15.50
C VAL A 51 10.78 9.05 -16.73
N ASP A 52 9.95 9.45 -17.70
CA ASP A 52 10.41 10.27 -18.82
C ASP A 52 10.99 11.59 -18.30
N PRO A 53 12.27 11.90 -18.58
CA PRO A 53 12.91 13.13 -18.12
C PRO A 53 12.24 14.43 -18.56
N ASP A 54 11.52 14.40 -19.68
CA ASP A 54 10.87 15.57 -20.28
C ASP A 54 9.42 15.74 -19.84
N GLN A 55 8.90 14.82 -19.03
CA GLN A 55 7.54 14.87 -18.52
C GLN A 55 7.35 16.04 -17.54
N GLN A 56 6.44 16.95 -17.86
CA GLN A 56 6.12 18.11 -17.02
C GLN A 56 4.74 18.01 -16.36
N TRP A 57 3.84 17.21 -16.90
CA TRP A 57 2.47 17.07 -16.44
C TRP A 57 1.97 15.64 -16.51
N PHE A 58 1.12 15.28 -15.56
CA PHE A 58 0.39 14.03 -15.53
C PHE A 58 -1.02 14.28 -15.00
N GLU A 59 -2.05 14.15 -15.83
CA GLU A 59 -3.47 14.30 -15.46
C GLU A 59 -3.78 15.54 -14.57
N GLY A 60 -3.30 16.70 -14.96
CA GLY A 60 -3.49 17.95 -14.21
C GLY A 60 -2.52 18.17 -13.03
N VAL A 61 -1.65 17.20 -12.75
CA VAL A 61 -0.60 17.28 -11.75
C VAL A 61 0.70 17.75 -12.39
N ARG A 62 1.36 18.75 -11.80
CA ARG A 62 2.70 19.13 -12.26
C ARG A 62 3.72 18.12 -11.80
N THR A 63 4.52 17.59 -12.72
CA THR A 63 5.67 16.73 -12.41
C THR A 63 6.96 17.53 -12.44
N VAL A 64 7.85 17.29 -11.48
CA VAL A 64 9.19 17.88 -11.42
C VAL A 64 10.20 16.72 -11.37
N VAL A 65 10.90 16.53 -12.49
CA VAL A 65 11.87 15.45 -12.64
C VAL A 65 13.24 15.91 -12.17
N LEU A 66 13.73 15.27 -11.10
CA LEU A 66 15.03 15.61 -10.49
C LEU A 66 16.02 14.43 -10.61
N PRO A 67 17.32 14.74 -10.73
CA PRO A 67 18.35 13.73 -10.62
C PRO A 67 18.43 13.17 -9.20
N SER A 68 18.94 11.94 -9.06
CA SER A 68 19.28 11.35 -7.76
C SER A 68 20.45 10.39 -7.89
N VAL A 69 21.08 10.08 -6.77
CA VAL A 69 22.17 9.09 -6.74
C VAL A 69 21.56 7.70 -6.72
N ASN A 70 21.51 7.03 -7.87
CA ASN A 70 20.87 5.72 -8.04
C ASN A 70 21.58 4.60 -7.27
N THR A 71 21.45 4.61 -5.94
CA THR A 71 21.90 3.56 -5.02
C THR A 71 20.81 3.22 -4.03
N LYS A 72 20.84 2.01 -3.46
CA LYS A 72 19.83 1.51 -2.51
C LYS A 72 19.50 2.50 -1.37
N SER A 73 20.50 3.21 -0.86
CA SER A 73 20.36 4.04 0.36
C SER A 73 20.33 5.55 0.08
N LEU A 74 20.99 6.04 -0.97
CA LEU A 74 21.12 7.49 -1.21
C LEU A 74 20.08 8.03 -2.19
N ASP A 75 19.47 7.18 -3.00
CA ASP A 75 18.53 7.59 -4.04
C ASP A 75 17.37 8.43 -3.46
N THR A 76 16.71 7.94 -2.43
CA THR A 76 15.56 8.64 -1.83
C THR A 76 15.98 9.92 -1.10
N ILE A 77 17.09 9.88 -0.36
CA ILE A 77 17.56 11.06 0.43
C ILE A 77 18.03 12.18 -0.51
N THR A 78 18.79 11.86 -1.54
CA THR A 78 19.28 12.87 -2.49
C THR A 78 18.15 13.48 -3.31
N ALA A 79 17.19 12.66 -3.77
CA ALA A 79 16.00 13.17 -4.44
C ALA A 79 15.18 14.09 -3.53
N THR A 80 14.97 13.70 -2.25
CA THR A 80 14.23 14.51 -1.27
C THR A 80 14.94 15.82 -0.96
N PHE A 81 16.28 15.82 -0.86
CA PHE A 81 17.04 17.04 -0.64
C PHE A 81 16.97 18.02 -1.84
N LEU A 82 17.08 17.51 -3.06
CA LEU A 82 16.92 18.33 -4.26
C LEU A 82 15.50 18.88 -4.40
N ALA A 83 14.49 18.05 -4.06
CA ALA A 83 13.10 18.50 -4.03
C ALA A 83 12.89 19.63 -2.99
N LEU A 84 13.53 19.54 -1.80
CA LEU A 84 13.51 20.64 -0.82
C LEU A 84 14.04 21.95 -1.43
N LEU A 85 15.18 21.89 -2.10
CA LEU A 85 15.75 23.10 -2.75
C LEU A 85 14.80 23.68 -3.80
N ASP A 86 14.22 22.82 -4.65
CA ASP A 86 13.29 23.29 -5.70
C ASP A 86 11.99 23.87 -5.09
N VAL A 87 11.45 23.24 -4.04
CA VAL A 87 10.26 23.77 -3.33
C VAL A 87 10.51 25.16 -2.76
N ILE A 88 11.70 25.38 -2.19
CA ILE A 88 12.06 26.66 -1.58
C ILE A 88 12.27 27.72 -2.64
N VAL A 89 13.07 27.41 -3.66
CA VAL A 89 13.44 28.39 -4.72
C VAL A 89 12.21 28.83 -5.53
N HIS A 90 11.29 27.91 -5.82
CA HIS A 90 10.14 28.20 -6.66
C HIS A 90 8.82 28.36 -5.87
N ASP A 91 8.86 28.30 -4.56
CA ASP A 91 7.68 28.37 -3.67
C ASP A 91 6.47 27.53 -4.12
N ARG A 92 6.74 26.27 -4.50
CA ARG A 92 5.76 25.42 -5.18
C ARG A 92 4.65 24.89 -4.28
N ALA A 93 4.85 24.82 -2.96
CA ALA A 93 3.90 24.16 -2.06
C ALA A 93 3.92 24.76 -0.64
N ASP A 94 2.78 24.70 0.02
CA ASP A 94 2.58 25.02 1.44
C ASP A 94 2.70 23.75 2.30
N ILE A 95 2.22 22.62 1.74
CA ILE A 95 2.29 21.30 2.36
C ILE A 95 3.24 20.41 1.57
N ILE A 96 4.12 19.76 2.30
CA ILE A 96 5.03 18.73 1.80
C ILE A 96 4.56 17.38 2.33
N HIS A 97 3.98 16.58 1.45
CA HIS A 97 3.62 15.19 1.74
C HIS A 97 4.82 14.32 1.38
N ILE A 98 5.40 13.64 2.36
CA ILE A 98 6.61 12.83 2.17
C ILE A 98 6.27 11.36 2.38
N HIS A 99 6.43 10.56 1.34
CA HIS A 99 6.39 9.11 1.46
C HIS A 99 7.73 8.55 1.93
N GLY A 100 7.63 7.63 2.90
CA GLY A 100 8.78 6.93 3.47
C GLY A 100 9.46 7.71 4.60
N ILE A 101 9.37 7.15 5.81
CA ILE A 101 9.94 7.74 7.05
C ILE A 101 11.47 7.89 7.01
N GLY A 102 12.18 7.14 6.13
CA GLY A 102 13.63 7.26 5.97
C GLY A 102 14.12 8.66 5.64
N ASN A 103 13.25 9.54 5.15
CA ASN A 103 13.56 10.94 4.86
C ASN A 103 13.39 11.89 6.08
N ALA A 104 12.97 11.38 7.24
CA ALA A 104 12.61 12.22 8.40
C ALA A 104 13.77 13.08 8.94
N VAL A 105 15.00 12.73 8.65
CA VAL A 105 16.19 13.55 8.98
C VAL A 105 16.17 14.92 8.30
N LEU A 106 15.45 15.07 7.19
CA LEU A 106 15.31 16.32 6.44
C LEU A 106 14.09 17.17 6.87
N PHE A 107 13.16 16.63 7.67
CA PHE A 107 11.94 17.34 8.06
C PHE A 107 12.18 18.67 8.78
N PRO A 108 13.19 18.79 9.68
CA PRO A 108 13.52 20.07 10.29
C PRO A 108 13.83 21.17 9.28
N LEU A 109 14.49 20.83 8.16
CA LEU A 109 14.86 21.79 7.11
C LEU A 109 13.61 22.35 6.40
N PHE A 110 12.65 21.49 6.06
CA PHE A 110 11.36 21.96 5.49
C PHE A 110 10.65 22.92 6.44
N ARG A 111 10.63 22.61 7.74
CA ARG A 111 9.95 23.44 8.74
C ARG A 111 10.64 24.78 8.96
N VAL A 112 11.95 24.83 9.00
CA VAL A 112 12.70 26.11 9.09
C VAL A 112 12.41 27.00 7.90
N CYS A 113 12.14 26.41 6.72
CA CYS A 113 11.73 27.14 5.52
C CYS A 113 10.20 27.46 5.48
N GLY A 114 9.49 27.30 6.59
CA GLY A 114 8.07 27.65 6.71
C GLY A 114 7.11 26.66 6.06
N LYS A 115 7.57 25.48 5.62
CA LYS A 115 6.73 24.46 4.99
C LYS A 115 6.14 23.52 6.04
N ARG A 116 4.89 23.08 5.82
CA ARG A 116 4.23 22.07 6.64
C ARG A 116 4.54 20.69 6.11
N VAL A 117 4.91 19.76 7.00
CA VAL A 117 5.31 18.38 6.64
C VAL A 117 4.26 17.41 7.12
N VAL A 118 3.74 16.61 6.20
CA VAL A 118 2.89 15.43 6.46
C VAL A 118 3.61 14.18 5.96
N THR A 119 3.57 13.10 6.71
CA THR A 119 4.22 11.85 6.28
C THR A 119 3.38 10.64 6.63
N ALA A 120 3.51 9.58 5.82
CA ALA A 120 2.95 8.27 6.08
C ALA A 120 3.93 7.40 6.90
N VAL A 121 3.39 6.60 7.82
CA VAL A 121 4.05 5.40 8.32
C VAL A 121 3.49 4.21 7.56
N ASP A 122 4.27 3.73 6.60
CA ASP A 122 3.90 2.69 5.66
C ASP A 122 4.35 1.33 6.22
N GLY A 123 3.50 0.74 7.03
CA GLY A 123 3.74 -0.53 7.71
C GLY A 123 4.92 -0.52 8.70
N MET A 124 5.31 -1.71 9.15
CA MET A 124 6.47 -1.92 10.03
C MET A 124 7.73 -2.22 9.23
N ASP A 125 8.22 -1.27 8.45
CA ASP A 125 9.35 -1.48 7.54
C ASP A 125 10.59 -2.11 8.22
N TRP A 126 10.86 -1.78 9.49
CA TRP A 126 12.02 -2.32 10.22
C TRP A 126 11.89 -3.78 10.61
N THR A 127 10.71 -4.40 10.53
CA THR A 127 10.52 -5.83 10.81
C THR A 127 10.87 -6.71 9.62
N ARG A 128 10.92 -6.14 8.41
CA ARG A 128 11.19 -6.88 7.17
C ARG A 128 12.58 -7.49 7.18
N ALA A 129 12.69 -8.74 6.72
CA ALA A 129 13.94 -9.52 6.71
C ALA A 129 15.07 -8.89 5.89
N LYS A 130 14.72 -8.06 4.89
CA LYS A 130 15.69 -7.37 4.00
C LYS A 130 16.63 -6.37 4.70
N TRP A 131 16.32 -5.97 5.95
CA TRP A 131 17.06 -4.95 6.68
C TRP A 131 18.05 -5.55 7.69
N ASN A 132 19.29 -5.07 7.67
CA ASN A 132 20.29 -5.39 8.67
C ASN A 132 20.03 -4.64 10.00
N ARG A 133 20.84 -4.94 11.05
CA ARG A 133 20.65 -4.33 12.38
C ARG A 133 20.78 -2.80 12.38
N ALA A 134 21.72 -2.27 11.61
CA ALA A 134 21.96 -0.82 11.53
C ALA A 134 20.81 -0.11 10.79
N GLU A 135 20.35 -0.70 9.68
CA GLU A 135 19.21 -0.19 8.92
C GLU A 135 17.92 -0.19 9.75
N ARG A 136 17.69 -1.25 10.55
CA ARG A 136 16.56 -1.32 11.49
C ARG A 136 16.65 -0.25 12.58
N ALA A 137 17.82 -0.02 13.15
CA ALA A 137 18.04 1.05 14.14
C ALA A 137 17.79 2.43 13.52
N TYR A 138 18.27 2.65 12.29
CA TYR A 138 18.00 3.88 11.55
C TYR A 138 16.50 4.09 11.30
N LEU A 139 15.76 3.08 10.86
CA LEU A 139 14.32 3.20 10.61
C LEU A 139 13.53 3.52 11.88
N ARG A 140 13.92 2.95 13.03
CA ARG A 140 13.32 3.30 14.33
C ARG A 140 13.60 4.75 14.72
N LEU A 141 14.85 5.21 14.53
CA LEU A 141 15.19 6.61 14.72
C LEU A 141 14.42 7.51 13.76
N ALA A 142 14.31 7.12 12.50
CA ALA A 142 13.58 7.86 11.49
C ALA A 142 12.09 8.00 11.84
N LEU A 143 11.45 6.93 12.35
CA LEU A 143 10.09 7.02 12.87
C LEU A 143 9.97 8.01 14.04
N TYR A 144 10.90 7.94 15.00
CA TYR A 144 10.92 8.90 16.10
C TYR A 144 11.05 10.34 15.60
N LEU A 145 11.94 10.57 14.62
CA LEU A 145 12.14 11.89 14.02
C LEU A 145 10.90 12.35 13.24
N ALA A 146 10.26 11.44 12.50
CA ALA A 146 9.02 11.73 11.78
C ALA A 146 7.92 12.19 12.76
N VAL A 147 7.67 11.44 13.81
CA VAL A 147 6.67 11.80 14.84
C VAL A 147 7.01 13.10 15.57
N LYS A 148 8.29 13.41 15.74
CA LYS A 148 8.76 14.64 16.41
C LYS A 148 8.69 15.87 15.51
N TRP A 149 9.00 15.75 14.24
CA TRP A 149 9.24 16.87 13.35
C TRP A 149 8.18 17.09 12.26
N ALA A 150 7.37 16.08 11.91
CA ALA A 150 6.23 16.29 11.03
C ALA A 150 5.15 17.13 11.73
N ASP A 151 4.39 17.88 10.96
CA ASP A 151 3.21 18.62 11.45
C ASP A 151 2.06 17.65 11.72
N ASP A 152 1.90 16.62 10.86
CA ASP A 152 1.10 15.44 11.18
C ASP A 152 1.68 14.17 10.55
N VAL A 153 1.29 13.03 11.12
CA VAL A 153 1.68 11.69 10.69
C VAL A 153 0.41 10.86 10.59
N TYR A 154 0.24 10.14 9.50
CA TYR A 154 -0.82 9.16 9.35
C TYR A 154 -0.24 7.76 9.14
N VAL A 155 -1.06 6.74 9.29
CA VAL A 155 -0.72 5.33 9.12
C VAL A 155 -1.62 4.70 8.05
N ASP A 156 -1.12 3.70 7.35
CA ASP A 156 -1.83 3.01 6.28
C ASP A 156 -2.60 1.77 6.74
N SER A 157 -2.36 1.31 7.97
CA SER A 157 -2.96 0.08 8.50
C SER A 157 -3.31 0.20 9.99
N LEU A 158 -4.29 -0.59 10.41
CA LEU A 158 -4.69 -0.67 11.83
C LEU A 158 -3.57 -1.19 12.71
N GLU A 159 -2.73 -2.09 12.19
CA GLU A 159 -1.59 -2.59 12.95
C GLU A 159 -0.54 -1.50 13.18
N ALA A 160 -0.18 -0.73 12.13
CA ALA A 160 0.70 0.42 12.28
C ALA A 160 0.12 1.44 13.27
N GLN A 161 -1.22 1.62 13.29
CA GLN A 161 -1.89 2.50 14.25
C GLN A 161 -1.77 1.97 15.68
N ARG A 162 -2.01 0.68 15.91
CA ARG A 162 -1.87 0.03 17.22
C ARG A 162 -0.44 0.16 17.74
N LEU A 163 0.54 -0.13 16.89
CA LEU A 163 1.95 -0.03 17.23
C LEU A 163 2.36 1.41 17.57
N CYS A 164 2.01 2.36 16.72
CA CYS A 164 2.33 3.78 16.96
C CYS A 164 1.64 4.29 18.23
N ARG A 165 0.42 3.82 18.53
CA ARG A 165 -0.24 4.12 19.81
C ARG A 165 0.51 3.55 21.01
N ALA A 166 1.01 2.31 20.90
CA ALA A 166 1.81 1.70 21.97
C ALA A 166 3.15 2.42 22.18
N LEU A 167 3.83 2.84 21.11
CA LEU A 167 5.14 3.50 21.19
C LEU A 167 5.08 4.97 21.62
N TYR A 168 4.02 5.70 21.21
CA TYR A 168 3.97 7.17 21.38
C TYR A 168 2.78 7.65 22.22
N GLY A 169 1.92 6.75 22.69
CA GLY A 169 0.75 7.09 23.54
C GLY A 169 -0.32 7.94 22.82
N ARG A 170 -0.26 8.02 21.48
CA ARG A 170 -1.23 8.78 20.68
C ARG A 170 -1.74 7.96 19.48
N THR A 171 -2.99 8.20 19.11
CA THR A 171 -3.59 7.59 17.91
C THR A 171 -3.34 8.50 16.71
N PHE A 172 -2.77 7.94 15.65
CA PHE A 172 -2.56 8.62 14.38
C PHE A 172 -3.76 8.41 13.45
N PRO A 173 -4.08 9.37 12.56
CA PRO A 173 -5.08 9.15 11.53
C PRO A 173 -4.76 7.88 10.71
N LEU A 174 -5.79 7.08 10.44
CA LEU A 174 -5.69 5.92 9.56
C LEU A 174 -6.19 6.34 8.19
N ILE A 175 -5.32 6.29 7.18
CA ILE A 175 -5.64 6.52 5.78
C ILE A 175 -5.03 5.37 4.99
N ALA A 176 -5.84 4.38 4.69
CA ALA A 176 -5.40 3.18 3.96
C ALA A 176 -5.16 3.46 2.48
N TYR A 177 -4.58 2.49 1.78
CA TYR A 177 -4.61 2.47 0.32
C TYR A 177 -6.04 2.31 -0.18
N GLY A 178 -6.29 2.83 -1.38
CA GLY A 178 -7.58 2.69 -2.04
C GLY A 178 -7.59 1.64 -3.14
N THR A 179 -8.77 1.47 -3.73
CA THR A 179 -8.96 0.68 -4.94
C THR A 179 -10.02 1.32 -5.84
N GLN A 180 -10.00 0.95 -7.11
CA GLN A 180 -11.08 1.28 -8.05
C GLN A 180 -12.26 0.32 -7.81
N ILE A 181 -13.46 0.87 -7.78
CA ILE A 181 -14.69 0.07 -7.74
C ILE A 181 -15.11 -0.20 -9.18
N ARG A 182 -14.96 -1.44 -9.60
CA ARG A 182 -15.26 -1.85 -10.98
C ARG A 182 -16.43 -2.83 -11.03
N SER A 183 -17.32 -2.61 -11.98
CA SER A 183 -18.41 -3.52 -12.31
C SER A 183 -18.18 -4.02 -13.73
N GLY A 184 -17.69 -5.26 -13.82
CA GLY A 184 -17.34 -5.87 -15.10
C GLY A 184 -15.98 -5.42 -15.64
N ALA A 185 -15.41 -6.27 -16.48
CA ALA A 185 -14.18 -6.01 -17.24
C ALA A 185 -14.25 -6.81 -18.54
N GLY A 186 -13.47 -6.41 -19.54
CA GLY A 186 -13.29 -7.22 -20.75
C GLY A 186 -12.69 -8.60 -20.45
N THR A 187 -12.61 -9.44 -21.47
CA THR A 187 -12.12 -10.82 -21.35
C THR A 187 -10.94 -11.13 -22.28
N GLU A 188 -10.27 -10.11 -22.82
CA GLU A 188 -9.17 -10.31 -23.77
C GLU A 188 -7.95 -10.98 -23.11
N ALA A 189 -7.62 -10.57 -21.89
CA ALA A 189 -6.55 -11.22 -21.14
C ALA A 189 -6.90 -12.69 -20.84
N LEU A 190 -8.15 -12.97 -20.51
CA LEU A 190 -8.60 -14.34 -20.26
C LEU A 190 -8.40 -15.22 -21.52
N ARG A 191 -8.83 -14.72 -22.68
CA ARG A 191 -8.68 -15.45 -23.95
C ARG A 191 -7.22 -15.76 -24.29
N ARG A 192 -6.30 -14.82 -24.01
CA ARG A 192 -4.85 -15.04 -24.23
C ARG A 192 -4.30 -16.20 -23.41
N HIS A 193 -4.88 -16.44 -22.23
CA HIS A 193 -4.45 -17.49 -21.30
C HIS A 193 -5.37 -18.72 -21.29
N GLY A 194 -6.36 -18.79 -22.21
CA GLY A 194 -7.30 -19.91 -22.30
C GLY A 194 -8.23 -20.03 -21.08
N LEU A 195 -8.56 -18.90 -20.43
CA LEU A 195 -9.37 -18.86 -19.22
C LEU A 195 -10.84 -18.53 -19.55
N GLU A 196 -11.73 -19.07 -18.72
CA GLU A 196 -13.16 -18.73 -18.74
C GLU A 196 -13.52 -17.85 -17.53
N PRO A 197 -14.41 -16.86 -17.70
CA PRO A 197 -14.88 -16.05 -16.58
C PRO A 197 -15.47 -16.90 -15.45
N GLU A 198 -15.12 -16.54 -14.20
CA GLU A 198 -15.60 -17.17 -12.97
C GLU A 198 -15.27 -18.68 -12.85
N LYS A 199 -14.24 -19.15 -13.58
CA LYS A 199 -13.80 -20.54 -13.55
C LYS A 199 -12.29 -20.68 -13.27
N TYR A 200 -11.70 -19.82 -12.45
CA TYR A 200 -10.30 -19.97 -12.02
C TYR A 200 -10.05 -19.29 -10.67
N PHE A 201 -9.10 -19.84 -9.93
CA PHE A 201 -8.50 -19.20 -8.76
C PHE A 201 -7.40 -18.25 -9.23
N LEU A 202 -7.21 -17.13 -8.52
CA LEU A 202 -6.23 -16.13 -8.90
C LEU A 202 -5.32 -15.76 -7.72
N PHE A 203 -4.03 -15.73 -7.97
CA PHE A 203 -3.03 -15.04 -7.17
C PHE A 203 -2.32 -14.00 -8.04
N VAL A 204 -2.05 -12.82 -7.47
CA VAL A 204 -1.25 -11.78 -8.14
C VAL A 204 -0.23 -11.21 -7.16
N GLY A 205 1.05 -11.25 -7.51
CA GLY A 205 2.10 -10.69 -6.67
C GLY A 205 3.50 -11.10 -7.08
N ARG A 206 4.50 -10.54 -6.40
CA ARG A 206 5.88 -10.97 -6.60
C ARG A 206 6.06 -12.41 -6.12
N LEU A 207 6.78 -13.21 -6.87
CA LEU A 207 7.10 -14.58 -6.48
C LEU A 207 8.31 -14.59 -5.54
N ILE A 208 8.04 -14.32 -4.26
CA ILE A 208 9.00 -14.37 -3.15
C ILE A 208 8.43 -15.22 -2.01
N PRO A 209 9.26 -15.85 -1.16
CA PRO A 209 8.78 -16.73 -0.09
C PRO A 209 7.72 -16.07 0.82
N GLU A 210 7.92 -14.82 1.22
CA GLU A 210 7.01 -14.05 2.07
C GLU A 210 5.59 -13.89 1.49
N LYS A 211 5.41 -14.11 0.17
CA LYS A 211 4.10 -14.10 -0.49
C LYS A 211 3.35 -15.43 -0.41
N GLY A 212 3.98 -16.49 0.10
CA GLY A 212 3.33 -17.74 0.48
C GLY A 212 2.72 -18.54 -0.66
N VAL A 213 3.15 -18.30 -1.93
CA VAL A 213 2.58 -18.99 -3.11
C VAL A 213 2.74 -20.50 -3.01
N HIS A 214 3.77 -20.98 -2.36
CA HIS A 214 4.00 -22.40 -2.09
C HIS A 214 2.86 -23.02 -1.25
N TYR A 215 2.34 -22.34 -0.22
CA TYR A 215 1.17 -22.80 0.54
C TYR A 215 -0.07 -22.93 -0.35
N LEU A 216 -0.27 -21.98 -1.27
CA LEU A 216 -1.39 -22.02 -2.18
C LEU A 216 -1.29 -23.18 -3.16
N ILE A 217 -0.11 -23.45 -3.74
CA ILE A 217 0.12 -24.59 -4.64
C ILE A 217 -0.09 -25.90 -3.90
N ASP A 218 0.46 -26.04 -2.69
CA ASP A 218 0.32 -27.25 -1.88
C ASP A 218 -1.13 -27.49 -1.47
N ALA A 219 -1.88 -26.47 -1.12
CA ALA A 219 -3.31 -26.56 -0.82
C ALA A 219 -4.12 -26.90 -2.07
N TYR A 220 -3.85 -26.22 -3.18
CA TYR A 220 -4.58 -26.42 -4.42
C TYR A 220 -4.42 -27.84 -4.98
N ARG A 221 -3.24 -28.44 -4.87
CA ARG A 221 -3.00 -29.85 -5.27
C ARG A 221 -3.88 -30.85 -4.54
N GLN A 222 -4.37 -30.52 -3.34
CA GLN A 222 -5.30 -31.34 -2.56
C GLN A 222 -6.76 -31.17 -2.99
N VAL A 223 -7.05 -30.24 -3.92
CA VAL A 223 -8.42 -29.92 -4.36
C VAL A 223 -8.68 -30.53 -5.73
N GLU A 224 -9.72 -31.35 -5.81
CA GLU A 224 -10.20 -31.91 -7.09
C GLU A 224 -11.08 -30.86 -7.77
N THR A 225 -10.59 -30.25 -8.87
CA THR A 225 -11.30 -29.23 -9.62
C THR A 225 -10.76 -29.09 -11.04
N GLU A 226 -11.64 -28.68 -11.95
CA GLU A 226 -11.25 -28.27 -13.32
C GLU A 226 -10.92 -26.75 -13.40
N PHE A 227 -11.17 -25.98 -12.31
CA PHE A 227 -10.84 -24.56 -12.30
C PHE A 227 -9.34 -24.38 -12.11
N PRO A 228 -8.58 -23.85 -13.09
CA PRO A 228 -7.15 -23.69 -12.95
C PRO A 228 -6.81 -22.68 -11.84
N LEU A 229 -5.61 -22.84 -11.27
CA LEU A 229 -4.96 -21.84 -10.43
C LEU A 229 -4.08 -20.96 -11.31
N VAL A 230 -4.42 -19.68 -11.42
CA VAL A 230 -3.67 -18.69 -12.21
C VAL A 230 -2.75 -17.90 -11.29
N ILE A 231 -1.46 -17.96 -11.55
CA ILE A 231 -0.42 -17.23 -10.82
C ILE A 231 0.13 -16.12 -11.73
N VAL A 232 -0.18 -14.88 -11.35
CA VAL A 232 0.29 -13.67 -12.03
C VAL A 232 1.44 -13.07 -11.23
N GLY A 233 2.60 -13.00 -11.85
CA GLY A 233 3.79 -12.43 -11.25
C GLY A 233 5.06 -13.16 -11.67
N ASP A 234 6.18 -12.55 -11.28
CA ASP A 234 7.51 -13.09 -11.53
C ASP A 234 8.50 -12.54 -10.49
N ASN A 235 9.71 -13.07 -10.48
CA ASN A 235 10.84 -12.51 -9.74
C ASN A 235 12.17 -12.86 -10.38
N PRO A 236 12.69 -12.02 -11.27
CA PRO A 236 13.97 -12.27 -11.94
C PRO A 236 15.18 -12.24 -10.99
N TYR A 237 15.03 -11.71 -9.77
CA TYR A 237 16.12 -11.67 -8.76
C TYR A 237 16.20 -12.92 -7.90
N HIS A 238 15.18 -13.82 -7.93
CA HIS A 238 15.12 -15.09 -7.21
C HIS A 238 14.58 -16.20 -8.11
N PRO A 239 15.24 -16.49 -9.24
CA PRO A 239 14.74 -17.47 -10.22
C PRO A 239 14.66 -18.88 -9.65
N GLU A 240 15.49 -19.21 -8.67
CA GLU A 240 15.49 -20.51 -7.97
C GLU A 240 14.17 -20.75 -7.22
N TYR A 241 13.61 -19.74 -6.57
CA TYR A 241 12.32 -19.88 -5.90
C TYR A 241 11.17 -19.99 -6.91
N VAL A 242 11.22 -19.22 -7.99
CA VAL A 242 10.23 -19.34 -9.07
C VAL A 242 10.26 -20.74 -9.68
N GLN A 243 11.45 -21.33 -9.87
CA GLN A 243 11.59 -22.70 -10.37
C GLN A 243 11.03 -23.72 -9.37
N GLN A 244 11.31 -23.58 -8.07
CA GLN A 244 10.71 -24.45 -7.04
C GLN A 244 9.18 -24.42 -7.07
N LEU A 245 8.56 -23.27 -7.26
CA LEU A 245 7.11 -23.15 -7.40
C LEU A 245 6.59 -23.90 -8.64
N ARG A 246 7.31 -23.78 -9.77
CA ARG A 246 6.95 -24.50 -11.02
C ARG A 246 7.10 -26.01 -10.88
N ASP A 247 8.15 -26.47 -10.21
CA ASP A 247 8.41 -27.89 -9.99
C ASP A 247 7.39 -28.53 -9.01
N ALA A 248 6.83 -27.74 -8.09
CA ALA A 248 5.78 -28.18 -7.16
C ALA A 248 4.38 -28.17 -7.78
N ALA A 249 4.18 -27.43 -8.88
CA ALA A 249 2.89 -27.25 -9.53
C ALA A 249 2.52 -28.45 -10.42
N ASP A 250 1.22 -28.77 -10.51
CA ASP A 250 0.68 -29.69 -11.53
C ASP A 250 0.21 -28.89 -12.78
N GLU A 251 -0.29 -29.62 -13.80
CA GLU A 251 -0.71 -29.04 -15.10
C GLU A 251 -1.87 -28.05 -14.98
N ARG A 252 -2.60 -28.03 -13.88
CA ARG A 252 -3.71 -27.11 -13.61
C ARG A 252 -3.24 -25.74 -13.11
N VAL A 253 -1.95 -25.59 -12.77
CA VAL A 253 -1.38 -24.32 -12.28
C VAL A 253 -0.75 -23.56 -13.43
N LEU A 254 -1.29 -22.40 -13.75
CA LEU A 254 -0.88 -21.57 -14.89
C LEU A 254 -0.05 -20.36 -14.41
N PHE A 255 1.24 -20.35 -14.73
CA PHE A 255 2.10 -19.18 -14.51
C PHE A 255 2.07 -18.29 -15.76
N VAL A 256 1.35 -17.18 -15.69
CA VAL A 256 1.08 -16.31 -16.85
C VAL A 256 2.05 -15.12 -16.95
N GLY A 257 3.06 -15.06 -16.07
CA GLY A 257 3.99 -13.93 -16.02
C GLY A 257 3.38 -12.70 -15.35
N THR A 258 3.92 -11.53 -15.65
CA THR A 258 3.44 -10.26 -15.07
C THR A 258 2.39 -9.62 -15.98
N GLU A 259 1.25 -9.25 -15.42
CA GLU A 259 0.19 -8.52 -16.12
C GLU A 259 -0.09 -7.20 -15.39
N PHE A 260 -0.23 -6.11 -16.16
CA PHE A 260 -0.46 -4.76 -15.65
C PHE A 260 -1.63 -4.09 -16.38
N GLY A 261 -2.05 -2.95 -15.85
CA GLY A 261 -3.08 -2.13 -16.48
C GLY A 261 -4.40 -2.88 -16.66
N GLU A 262 -5.03 -2.76 -17.83
CA GLU A 262 -6.33 -3.36 -18.08
C GLU A 262 -6.33 -4.90 -18.05
N ALA A 263 -5.22 -5.53 -18.46
CA ALA A 263 -5.08 -6.99 -18.37
C ALA A 263 -5.14 -7.52 -16.94
N PHE A 264 -4.47 -6.84 -16.00
CA PHE A 264 -4.59 -7.13 -14.57
C PHE A 264 -6.04 -7.02 -14.10
N TRP A 265 -6.73 -5.94 -14.47
CA TRP A 265 -8.12 -5.73 -14.07
C TRP A 265 -9.06 -6.78 -14.66
N GLN A 266 -8.84 -7.20 -15.89
CA GLN A 266 -9.62 -8.27 -16.52
C GLN A 266 -9.46 -9.59 -15.78
N LEU A 267 -8.22 -9.97 -15.44
CA LEU A 267 -7.96 -11.18 -14.66
C LEU A 267 -8.55 -11.08 -13.24
N CYS A 268 -8.41 -9.94 -12.60
CA CYS A 268 -8.91 -9.72 -11.25
C CYS A 268 -10.45 -9.74 -11.20
N ALA A 269 -11.11 -9.04 -12.14
CA ALA A 269 -12.56 -8.91 -12.18
C ALA A 269 -13.31 -10.16 -12.63
N ASN A 270 -12.64 -11.11 -13.22
CA ASN A 270 -13.28 -12.34 -13.73
C ASN A 270 -12.83 -13.61 -12.99
N CYS A 271 -12.01 -13.53 -11.94
CA CYS A 271 -11.66 -14.72 -11.18
C CYS A 271 -12.86 -15.24 -10.37
N TYR A 272 -12.87 -16.54 -10.07
CA TYR A 272 -13.83 -17.16 -9.16
C TYR A 272 -13.56 -16.76 -7.73
N VAL A 273 -12.31 -16.95 -7.29
CA VAL A 273 -11.81 -16.57 -5.98
C VAL A 273 -10.40 -15.99 -6.12
N TYR A 274 -10.14 -14.89 -5.46
CA TYR A 274 -8.80 -14.35 -5.29
C TYR A 274 -8.17 -14.89 -3.99
N VAL A 275 -6.95 -15.39 -4.05
CA VAL A 275 -6.26 -15.95 -2.88
C VAL A 275 -4.96 -15.18 -2.60
N GLN A 276 -4.80 -14.70 -1.36
CA GLN A 276 -3.60 -14.00 -0.88
C GLN A 276 -2.95 -14.75 0.28
N PRO A 277 -2.02 -15.68 0.01
CA PRO A 277 -1.41 -16.52 1.04
C PRO A 277 -0.21 -15.87 1.76
N SER A 278 -0.03 -14.56 1.66
CA SER A 278 1.14 -13.84 2.17
C SER A 278 1.30 -13.94 3.67
N GLU A 279 2.52 -14.19 4.13
CA GLU A 279 2.91 -14.21 5.55
C GLU A 279 3.17 -12.82 6.14
N VAL A 280 3.49 -11.86 5.28
CA VAL A 280 3.79 -10.48 5.65
C VAL A 280 3.18 -9.54 4.62
N GLU A 281 2.31 -8.66 5.09
CA GLU A 281 1.71 -7.58 4.28
C GLU A 281 1.64 -6.28 5.10
N GLY A 282 1.43 -5.17 4.40
CA GLY A 282 0.69 -4.04 4.92
C GLY A 282 -0.77 -4.20 4.45
N THR A 283 -1.46 -3.14 4.13
CA THR A 283 -2.73 -3.26 3.39
C THR A 283 -2.42 -3.65 1.94
N SER A 284 -2.74 -4.88 1.54
CA SER A 284 -2.42 -5.38 0.20
C SER A 284 -3.28 -4.69 -0.89
N PRO A 285 -2.70 -3.90 -1.82
CA PRO A 285 -3.48 -3.25 -2.87
C PRO A 285 -4.20 -4.24 -3.78
N VAL A 286 -3.66 -5.45 -3.95
CA VAL A 286 -4.29 -6.45 -4.82
C VAL A 286 -5.50 -7.10 -4.17
N VAL A 287 -5.46 -7.36 -2.85
CA VAL A 287 -6.65 -7.76 -2.09
C VAL A 287 -7.75 -6.72 -2.24
N LEU A 288 -7.41 -5.44 -2.06
CA LEU A 288 -8.37 -4.35 -2.24
C LEU A 288 -8.92 -4.30 -3.67
N SER A 289 -8.07 -4.57 -4.68
CA SER A 289 -8.51 -4.61 -6.09
C SER A 289 -9.50 -5.74 -6.34
N ALA A 290 -9.26 -6.94 -5.80
CA ALA A 290 -10.19 -8.06 -5.90
C ALA A 290 -11.53 -7.74 -5.21
N MET A 291 -11.48 -7.14 -4.01
CA MET A 291 -12.67 -6.65 -3.31
C MET A 291 -13.41 -5.58 -4.13
N GLY A 292 -12.70 -4.61 -4.70
CA GLY A 292 -13.25 -3.57 -5.55
C GLY A 292 -13.93 -4.10 -6.83
N CYS A 293 -13.45 -5.23 -7.32
CA CYS A 293 -14.06 -5.97 -8.45
C CYS A 293 -15.22 -6.88 -8.01
N GLY A 294 -15.59 -6.93 -6.74
CA GLY A 294 -16.65 -7.78 -6.25
C GLY A 294 -16.30 -9.28 -6.26
N ARG A 295 -15.04 -9.60 -6.06
CA ARG A 295 -14.58 -11.00 -6.00
C ARG A 295 -14.47 -11.50 -4.57
N CYS A 296 -14.81 -12.77 -4.37
CA CYS A 296 -14.55 -13.47 -3.13
C CYS A 296 -13.04 -13.48 -2.88
N VAL A 297 -12.62 -13.11 -1.65
CA VAL A 297 -11.21 -13.07 -1.26
C VAL A 297 -10.96 -14.06 -0.13
N VAL A 298 -9.88 -14.85 -0.28
CA VAL A 298 -9.34 -15.75 0.74
C VAL A 298 -7.93 -15.29 1.07
N VAL A 299 -7.64 -15.06 2.34
CA VAL A 299 -6.35 -14.51 2.76
C VAL A 299 -5.71 -15.37 3.84
N ASN A 300 -4.38 -15.32 3.97
CA ASN A 300 -3.68 -15.86 5.13
C ASN A 300 -4.09 -15.08 6.40
N GLY A 301 -4.35 -15.78 7.49
CA GLY A 301 -4.83 -15.25 8.77
C GLY A 301 -3.82 -14.42 9.54
N ILE A 302 -3.07 -13.55 8.87
CA ILE A 302 -2.30 -12.48 9.51
C ILE A 302 -3.22 -11.28 9.78
N GLN A 303 -2.90 -10.53 10.83
CA GLN A 303 -3.80 -9.48 11.33
C GLN A 303 -4.09 -8.40 10.27
N GLU A 304 -3.10 -8.03 9.47
CA GLU A 304 -3.22 -7.01 8.42
C GLU A 304 -4.23 -7.41 7.35
N ASN A 305 -4.19 -8.67 6.95
CA ASN A 305 -5.13 -9.23 5.97
C ASN A 305 -6.54 -9.31 6.55
N VAL A 306 -6.67 -9.80 7.80
CA VAL A 306 -7.96 -9.89 8.50
C VAL A 306 -8.57 -8.51 8.69
N ASP A 307 -7.79 -7.51 9.09
CA ASP A 307 -8.24 -6.12 9.22
C ASP A 307 -8.74 -5.55 7.87
N ALA A 308 -8.03 -5.87 6.77
CA ALA A 308 -8.40 -5.40 5.43
C ALA A 308 -9.75 -5.96 4.96
N ILE A 309 -9.92 -7.28 5.04
CA ILE A 309 -11.15 -7.93 4.55
C ILE A 309 -12.33 -7.78 5.53
N GLY A 310 -12.08 -7.68 6.85
CA GLY A 310 -13.13 -7.70 7.88
C GLY A 310 -14.00 -8.97 7.76
N GLU A 311 -15.30 -8.80 7.79
CA GLU A 311 -16.26 -9.89 7.59
C GLU A 311 -16.62 -10.17 6.12
N ALA A 312 -16.00 -9.44 5.20
CA ALA A 312 -16.31 -9.49 3.77
C ALA A 312 -15.39 -10.43 2.97
N GLY A 313 -14.63 -11.27 3.63
CA GLY A 313 -13.77 -12.29 3.04
C GLY A 313 -13.50 -13.42 4.02
N LEU A 314 -12.68 -14.36 3.63
CA LEU A 314 -12.32 -15.51 4.46
C LEU A 314 -10.82 -15.48 4.76
N ALA A 315 -10.46 -15.85 5.98
CA ALA A 315 -9.09 -16.04 6.38
C ALA A 315 -8.86 -17.51 6.74
N PHE A 316 -7.90 -18.16 6.10
CA PHE A 316 -7.44 -19.48 6.55
C PHE A 316 -6.47 -19.34 7.71
N TYR A 317 -6.39 -20.36 8.56
CA TYR A 317 -5.49 -20.38 9.69
C TYR A 317 -4.04 -20.19 9.22
N ARG A 318 -3.29 -19.39 9.93
CA ARG A 318 -1.98 -18.88 9.51
C ARG A 318 -1.04 -19.97 8.97
N ASN A 319 -0.73 -19.92 7.68
CA ASN A 319 0.14 -20.82 6.95
C ASN A 319 -0.36 -22.29 6.92
N ASP A 320 -1.61 -22.54 7.24
CA ASP A 320 -2.19 -23.88 7.25
C ASP A 320 -2.69 -24.26 5.86
N VAL A 321 -1.98 -25.21 5.25
CA VAL A 321 -2.26 -25.72 3.91
C VAL A 321 -3.58 -26.50 3.86
N ASP A 322 -3.87 -27.29 4.90
CA ASP A 322 -5.06 -28.15 4.94
C ASP A 322 -6.32 -27.31 5.16
N ASP A 323 -6.24 -26.27 6.00
CA ASP A 323 -7.33 -25.32 6.21
C ASP A 323 -7.63 -24.54 4.92
N LEU A 324 -6.59 -24.05 4.22
CA LEU A 324 -6.76 -23.42 2.92
C LEU A 324 -7.41 -24.37 1.90
N ALA A 325 -6.95 -25.61 1.81
CA ALA A 325 -7.54 -26.61 0.92
C ALA A 325 -9.02 -26.90 1.28
N GLY A 326 -9.34 -26.94 2.56
CA GLY A 326 -10.71 -27.06 3.06
C GLY A 326 -11.61 -25.92 2.58
N LEU A 327 -11.16 -24.67 2.76
CA LEU A 327 -11.89 -23.48 2.29
C LEU A 327 -12.09 -23.49 0.76
N LEU A 328 -11.07 -23.85 -0.03
CA LEU A 328 -11.22 -23.92 -1.48
C LEU A 328 -12.28 -24.95 -1.90
N ARG A 329 -12.32 -26.14 -1.24
CA ARG A 329 -13.38 -27.15 -1.50
C ARG A 329 -14.76 -26.64 -1.13
N GLU A 330 -14.92 -25.97 0.02
CA GLU A 330 -16.21 -25.41 0.45
C GLU A 330 -16.71 -24.34 -0.51
N LEU A 331 -15.83 -23.48 -1.02
CA LEU A 331 -16.18 -22.45 -1.99
C LEU A 331 -16.62 -23.06 -3.32
N LEU A 332 -15.93 -24.11 -3.80
CA LEU A 332 -16.35 -24.83 -5.01
C LEU A 332 -17.72 -25.48 -4.86
N ALA A 333 -18.00 -26.04 -3.68
CA ALA A 333 -19.32 -26.63 -3.38
C ALA A 333 -20.44 -25.61 -3.22
N ASN A 334 -20.12 -24.34 -2.96
CA ASN A 334 -21.09 -23.29 -2.61
C ASN A 334 -20.95 -22.00 -3.46
N PRO A 335 -21.22 -22.02 -4.78
CA PRO A 335 -21.07 -20.83 -5.63
C PRO A 335 -21.94 -19.62 -5.20
N ALA A 336 -23.08 -19.89 -4.56
CA ALA A 336 -23.93 -18.83 -4.02
C ALA A 336 -23.26 -18.09 -2.84
N TRP A 337 -22.48 -18.79 -2.04
CA TRP A 337 -21.68 -18.19 -0.97
C TRP A 337 -20.55 -17.33 -1.53
N VAL A 338 -19.84 -17.82 -2.57
CA VAL A 338 -18.80 -17.06 -3.28
C VAL A 338 -19.34 -15.71 -3.79
N ARG A 339 -20.52 -15.71 -4.42
CA ARG A 339 -21.17 -14.47 -4.89
C ARG A 339 -21.48 -13.52 -3.74
N ARG A 340 -22.09 -14.01 -2.65
CA ARG A 340 -22.40 -13.18 -1.47
C ARG A 340 -21.15 -12.56 -0.85
N LEU A 341 -20.06 -13.33 -0.74
CA LEU A 341 -18.78 -12.81 -0.25
C LEU A 341 -18.20 -11.75 -1.19
N GLY A 342 -18.29 -11.95 -2.51
CA GLY A 342 -17.87 -10.96 -3.49
C GLY A 342 -18.66 -9.65 -3.40
N GLU A 343 -19.99 -9.72 -3.24
CA GLU A 343 -20.84 -8.55 -3.04
C GLU A 343 -20.51 -7.81 -1.74
N ALA A 344 -20.30 -8.55 -0.64
CA ALA A 344 -19.88 -7.98 0.64
C ALA A 344 -18.47 -7.33 0.52
N ALA A 345 -17.54 -7.97 -0.17
CA ALA A 345 -16.21 -7.45 -0.42
C ALA A 345 -16.26 -6.11 -1.20
N GLN A 346 -17.09 -6.03 -2.25
CA GLN A 346 -17.24 -4.79 -3.01
C GLN A 346 -17.91 -3.67 -2.19
N ALA A 347 -18.94 -4.02 -1.40
CA ALA A 347 -19.58 -3.06 -0.51
C ALA A 347 -18.56 -2.47 0.49
N ARG A 348 -17.76 -3.33 1.13
CA ARG A 348 -16.68 -2.91 2.04
C ARG A 348 -15.62 -2.07 1.33
N ALA A 349 -15.19 -2.49 0.12
CA ALA A 349 -14.22 -1.72 -0.67
C ALA A 349 -14.75 -0.31 -0.99
N ARG A 350 -16.02 -0.21 -1.39
CA ARG A 350 -16.69 1.08 -1.65
C ARG A 350 -16.81 1.93 -0.39
N GLU A 351 -17.03 1.32 0.76
CA GLU A 351 -17.18 2.04 2.02
C GLU A 351 -15.84 2.57 2.57
N HIS A 352 -14.77 1.76 2.50
CA HIS A 352 -13.53 2.03 3.22
C HIS A 352 -12.34 2.33 2.31
N TYR A 353 -12.35 1.88 1.05
CA TYR A 353 -11.17 1.87 0.18
C TYR A 353 -11.37 2.54 -1.18
N ASP A 354 -12.50 3.22 -1.39
CA ASP A 354 -12.74 4.00 -2.60
C ASP A 354 -11.75 5.18 -2.68
N TRP A 355 -11.12 5.39 -3.85
CA TRP A 355 -10.11 6.42 -4.03
C TRP A 355 -10.63 7.85 -3.81
N ASP A 356 -11.91 8.11 -4.07
CA ASP A 356 -12.49 9.43 -3.80
C ASP A 356 -12.56 9.69 -2.29
N LYS A 357 -12.95 8.69 -1.50
CA LYS A 357 -12.96 8.75 -0.02
C LYS A 357 -11.55 8.85 0.56
N ILE A 358 -10.60 8.08 0.02
CA ILE A 358 -9.19 8.18 0.43
C ILE A 358 -8.64 9.58 0.11
N THR A 359 -9.02 10.15 -1.03
CA THR A 359 -8.64 11.53 -1.37
C THR A 359 -9.28 12.55 -0.43
N ASP A 360 -10.56 12.37 -0.04
CA ASP A 360 -11.23 13.20 0.95
C ASP A 360 -10.48 13.20 2.29
N GLN A 361 -10.05 12.04 2.75
CA GLN A 361 -9.29 11.90 4.00
C GLN A 361 -7.92 12.62 3.92
N HIS A 362 -7.22 12.54 2.80
CA HIS A 362 -5.97 13.28 2.59
C HIS A 362 -6.20 14.77 2.53
N GLU A 363 -7.23 15.22 1.81
CA GLU A 363 -7.61 16.63 1.71
C GLU A 363 -7.95 17.20 3.09
N GLU A 364 -8.73 16.47 3.89
CA GLU A 364 -9.09 16.84 5.26
C GLU A 364 -7.86 16.91 6.18
N LEU A 365 -6.94 15.94 6.07
CA LEU A 365 -5.68 15.93 6.81
C LEU A 365 -4.85 17.18 6.46
N PHE A 366 -4.69 17.47 5.17
CA PHE A 366 -3.91 18.62 4.71
C PHE A 366 -4.52 19.94 5.18
N TRP A 367 -5.85 20.11 5.11
CA TRP A 367 -6.53 21.29 5.66
C TRP A 367 -6.37 21.42 7.16
N SER A 368 -6.40 20.32 7.91
CA SER A 368 -6.18 20.34 9.36
C SER A 368 -4.79 20.89 9.73
N VAL A 369 -3.78 20.48 8.97
CA VAL A 369 -2.39 20.93 9.14
C VAL A 369 -2.22 22.41 8.77
N LEU A 370 -2.81 22.87 7.67
CA LEU A 370 -2.77 24.30 7.27
C LEU A 370 -3.47 25.19 8.28
N SER A 371 -4.60 24.76 8.82
CA SER A 371 -5.38 25.52 9.81
C SER A 371 -4.78 25.49 11.22
N GLY A 372 -3.68 24.76 11.43
CA GLY A 372 -3.06 24.58 12.75
C GLY A 372 -3.88 23.72 13.73
N ARG A 373 -4.94 23.07 13.28
CA ARG A 373 -5.74 22.12 14.07
C ARG A 373 -5.03 20.77 14.09
N GLN A 374 -4.16 20.55 15.07
CA GLN A 374 -3.58 19.21 15.29
C GLN A 374 -4.66 18.28 15.83
N ARG A 375 -5.16 17.35 15.02
CA ARG A 375 -5.97 16.22 15.48
C ARG A 375 -5.06 15.30 16.30
N GLY A 376 -5.34 15.13 17.60
CA GLY A 376 -4.73 14.10 18.43
C GLY A 376 -3.54 14.47 19.31
N ARG A 377 -3.24 15.75 19.57
CA ARG A 377 -2.46 16.10 20.77
C ARG A 377 -3.36 15.95 21.99
N ALA A 378 -3.14 14.88 22.78
CA ALA A 378 -3.61 14.86 24.15
C ALA A 378 -3.12 16.15 24.85
N PRO A 379 -3.94 16.82 25.71
CA PRO A 379 -3.48 17.96 26.48
C PRO A 379 -2.22 17.52 27.23
N ARG A 380 -1.18 18.34 27.19
CA ARG A 380 0.01 18.14 28.02
C ARG A 380 -0.49 18.12 29.46
N GLY A 381 -0.51 16.93 30.06
CA GLY A 381 -0.72 16.80 31.48
C GLY A 381 0.31 17.64 32.24
N PRO A 382 -0.04 18.15 33.44
CA PRO A 382 0.85 18.99 34.20
C PRO A 382 2.17 18.25 34.48
N SER A 383 3.28 18.95 34.26
CA SER A 383 4.63 18.47 34.55
C SER A 383 4.72 18.14 36.07
N ASN A 384 4.54 16.88 36.41
CA ASN A 384 4.90 16.40 37.73
C ASN A 384 6.42 16.23 37.78
N SER A 385 7.08 17.25 38.30
CA SER A 385 8.39 17.13 38.90
C SER A 385 8.25 16.39 40.23
N THR A 386 8.44 15.09 40.23
CA THR A 386 8.84 14.34 41.44
C THR A 386 9.89 13.33 41.01
N ARG A 387 11.11 13.63 41.45
CA ARG A 387 12.17 12.63 41.61
C ARG A 387 11.65 11.58 42.58
N ASP A 388 11.78 10.30 42.29
CA ASP A 388 12.50 9.38 43.18
C ASP A 388 12.62 7.97 42.63
N HIS A 389 13.86 7.49 42.72
CA HIS A 389 14.36 6.16 43.04
C HIS A 389 13.79 4.87 42.43
N GLY A 390 14.66 4.23 41.70
CA GLY A 390 14.98 2.82 41.94
C GLY A 390 14.00 1.80 41.39
N VAL A 391 14.45 1.08 40.39
CA VAL A 391 14.51 -0.39 40.42
C VAL A 391 15.40 -0.88 39.25
N SER A 392 16.46 -1.55 39.67
CA SER A 392 17.32 -2.40 38.84
C SER A 392 16.60 -3.68 38.41
N ALA A 393 17.16 -4.28 37.38
CA ALA A 393 17.02 -5.66 36.97
C ALA A 393 15.78 -6.02 36.11
N LEU A 394 16.07 -6.35 34.86
CA LEU A 394 15.95 -7.71 34.40
C LEU A 394 16.64 -7.82 33.03
N SER A 395 17.56 -8.74 33.02
CA SER A 395 18.36 -9.32 31.94
C SER A 395 17.59 -9.69 30.67
#